data_7ea49c10dba1cf7832ea6c05b823dee4
#
_entry.id   7ea49c10dba1cf7832ea6c05b823dee4
#
_cell.length_a   1.000
_cell.length_b   1.000
_cell.length_c   1.000
_cell.angle_alpha   90.00
_cell.angle_beta   90.00
_cell.angle_gamma   90.00
#
_symmetry.space_group_name_H-M   'P 1'
#
loop_
_entity.id
_entity.type
_entity.pdbx_description
1 polymer ?
#
loop_
_entity_poly.entity_id
_entity_poly.type
_entity_poly.pdbx_seq_one_letter_code
_entity_poly.pdbx_strand_id
1 'polypeptide(L)'
;MRLSFLSGVFALASTGAAYAADERWRTVEPENLVVMDVSYGRILIELAPAYAPKHVDRFRALVRAKFYDGQSFYRVIDGFVAQGGIGEGDDKKTPEWPALKAEFDRPIDDDLTFTPLGSPDLFAREVGHVDGFPVGRDWDEGRTWILHCPGTLAMARDTDPDTGATEFYIPIGHGPRRLDRNLTAFGRVLEGMQYLQKLNRGDPKVESGVIQDAAKRDPIVRVQLAADMPRNGRPSFQVMDTASKGFEDYKAQRRNPAPDFYKKAPPNLDICAFNAPVRETVVEDTYRRSRPR
;
A
#
# COMPACT_ATOMS: atom_id res chain seq x y z
N MET A 1 -69.01 20.03 -20.05
CA MET A 1 -68.31 18.88 -19.42
C MET A 1 -66.80 19.20 -19.32
N ARG A 2 -66.35 19.66 -18.16
CA ARG A 2 -64.95 20.03 -17.94
C ARG A 2 -64.32 18.88 -17.17
N LEU A 3 -63.32 18.18 -17.76
CA LEU A 3 -62.49 17.22 -17.09
C LEU A 3 -61.34 17.96 -16.42
N SER A 4 -61.26 17.86 -15.09
CA SER A 4 -60.11 18.29 -14.29
C SER A 4 -59.15 17.13 -14.16
N PHE A 5 -57.91 17.30 -14.66
CA PHE A 5 -56.80 16.39 -14.41
C PHE A 5 -56.13 16.75 -13.07
N LEU A 6 -56.22 15.88 -12.08
CA LEU A 6 -55.39 15.94 -10.89
C LEU A 6 -54.02 15.34 -11.23
N SER A 7 -53.00 16.19 -11.24
CA SER A 7 -51.61 15.76 -11.29
C SER A 7 -51.16 15.39 -9.88
N GLY A 8 -51.06 14.10 -9.63
CA GLY A 8 -50.42 13.57 -8.40
C GLY A 8 -48.89 13.67 -8.50
N VAL A 9 -48.27 14.53 -7.69
CA VAL A 9 -46.84 14.57 -7.52
C VAL A 9 -46.44 13.42 -6.59
N PHE A 10 -45.87 12.36 -7.14
CA PHE A 10 -45.21 11.32 -6.35
C PHE A 10 -43.84 11.87 -5.88
N ALA A 11 -43.75 12.25 -4.62
CA ALA A 11 -42.47 12.48 -3.95
C ALA A 11 -41.77 11.14 -3.77
N LEU A 12 -40.76 10.89 -4.58
CA LEU A 12 -39.79 9.82 -4.34
C LEU A 12 -38.97 10.21 -3.09
N ALA A 13 -39.35 9.67 -1.95
CA ALA A 13 -38.50 9.69 -0.77
C ALA A 13 -37.27 8.81 -1.06
N SER A 14 -36.14 9.45 -1.36
CA SER A 14 -34.84 8.81 -1.39
C SER A 14 -34.54 8.36 0.04
N THR A 15 -34.73 7.08 0.33
CA THR A 15 -34.16 6.44 1.52
C THR A 15 -32.64 6.38 1.33
N GLY A 16 -31.98 7.50 1.63
CA GLY A 16 -30.54 7.53 1.85
C GLY A 16 -30.26 6.59 3.02
N ALA A 17 -29.67 5.45 2.70
CA ALA A 17 -29.29 4.45 3.68
C ALA A 17 -28.42 5.11 4.75
N ALA A 18 -28.87 5.06 5.99
CA ALA A 18 -28.09 5.41 7.17
C ALA A 18 -26.98 4.36 7.37
N TYR A 19 -25.87 4.47 6.64
CA TYR A 19 -24.65 3.69 6.82
C TYR A 19 -23.53 4.53 7.43
N ALA A 20 -23.83 5.49 8.26
CA ALA A 20 -22.83 6.43 8.76
C ALA A 20 -22.53 6.28 10.26
N ALA A 21 -22.88 5.17 10.92
CA ALA A 21 -22.85 5.19 12.38
C ALA A 21 -21.56 4.69 13.05
N ASP A 22 -20.61 3.99 12.38
CA ASP A 22 -19.36 3.57 13.03
C ASP A 22 -18.19 3.30 12.06
N GLU A 23 -18.12 4.07 10.98
CA GLU A 23 -16.92 4.08 10.14
C GLU A 23 -15.84 4.93 10.82
N ARG A 24 -14.84 4.30 11.39
CA ARG A 24 -13.65 4.99 11.89
C ARG A 24 -12.59 5.00 10.81
N TRP A 25 -11.88 6.12 10.74
CA TRP A 25 -10.81 6.35 9.78
C TRP A 25 -9.58 6.88 10.52
N ARG A 26 -8.44 6.24 10.34
CA ARG A 26 -7.18 6.79 10.83
C ARG A 26 -6.52 7.62 9.74
N THR A 27 -5.96 8.74 10.11
CA THR A 27 -5.12 9.55 9.22
C THR A 27 -3.73 8.92 9.13
N VAL A 28 -3.19 8.82 7.91
CA VAL A 28 -1.80 8.43 7.70
C VAL A 28 -0.90 9.57 8.16
N GLU A 29 0.01 9.26 9.07
CA GLU A 29 0.98 10.25 9.57
C GLU A 29 1.84 10.76 8.41
N PRO A 30 2.03 12.10 8.26
CA PRO A 30 2.82 12.66 7.16
C PRO A 30 4.26 12.15 7.08
N GLU A 31 4.86 11.77 8.22
CA GLU A 31 6.18 11.10 8.27
C GLU A 31 6.17 9.70 7.65
N ASN A 32 5.00 9.07 7.58
CA ASN A 32 4.81 7.75 6.99
C ASN A 32 4.21 7.79 5.59
N LEU A 33 3.84 8.96 5.08
CA LEU A 33 3.28 9.11 3.74
C LEU A 33 4.36 9.55 2.76
N VAL A 34 4.71 8.66 1.84
CA VAL A 34 5.66 8.91 0.76
C VAL A 34 4.92 9.29 -0.50
N VAL A 35 5.40 10.33 -1.17
CA VAL A 35 4.94 10.82 -2.46
C VAL A 35 6.03 10.54 -3.47
N MET A 36 5.79 9.61 -4.40
CA MET A 36 6.72 9.24 -5.46
C MET A 36 6.14 9.67 -6.81
N ASP A 37 6.78 10.61 -7.48
CA ASP A 37 6.42 11.06 -8.82
C ASP A 37 7.19 10.21 -9.85
N VAL A 38 6.48 9.60 -10.79
CA VAL A 38 7.01 8.86 -11.93
C VAL A 38 6.46 9.46 -13.23
N SER A 39 6.99 9.05 -14.40
CA SER A 39 6.57 9.62 -15.70
C SER A 39 5.07 9.54 -15.95
N TYR A 40 4.40 8.56 -15.39
CA TYR A 40 2.97 8.30 -15.63
C TYR A 40 2.03 8.93 -14.61
N GLY A 41 2.55 9.45 -13.49
CA GLY A 41 1.76 10.06 -12.43
C GLY A 41 2.38 9.88 -11.05
N ARG A 42 1.56 10.02 -10.04
CA ARG A 42 1.97 10.01 -8.64
C ARG A 42 1.57 8.70 -7.95
N ILE A 43 2.50 8.13 -7.22
CA ILE A 43 2.30 6.95 -6.37
C ILE A 43 2.37 7.40 -4.92
N LEU A 44 1.38 7.02 -4.12
CA LEU A 44 1.33 7.32 -2.70
C LEU A 44 1.53 6.04 -1.91
N ILE A 45 2.47 6.07 -0.97
CA ILE A 45 2.91 4.89 -0.24
C ILE A 45 2.86 5.19 1.26
N GLU A 46 2.28 4.28 2.03
CA GLU A 46 2.31 4.30 3.48
C GLU A 46 3.41 3.39 3.99
N LEU A 47 4.29 3.92 4.86
CA LEU A 47 5.34 3.18 5.55
C LEU A 47 4.81 2.50 6.81
N ALA A 48 5.40 1.37 7.18
CA ALA A 48 4.97 0.50 8.27
C ALA A 48 6.02 0.40 9.40
N PRO A 49 6.28 1.46 10.18
CA PRO A 49 7.31 1.45 11.21
C PRO A 49 7.05 0.43 12.32
N ALA A 50 5.81 0.03 12.56
CA ALA A 50 5.47 -1.01 13.51
C ALA A 50 6.02 -2.39 13.14
N TYR A 51 6.29 -2.67 11.86
CA TYR A 51 6.78 -3.96 11.37
C TYR A 51 8.27 -3.96 11.05
N ALA A 52 8.79 -2.88 10.46
CA ALA A 52 10.18 -2.80 10.04
C ALA A 52 10.77 -1.40 10.33
N PRO A 53 10.95 -1.04 11.61
CA PRO A 53 11.37 0.31 12.01
C PRO A 53 12.68 0.75 11.38
N LYS A 54 13.69 -0.13 11.30
CA LYS A 54 15.00 0.21 10.74
C LYS A 54 14.97 0.44 9.24
N HIS A 55 14.18 -0.36 8.50
CA HIS A 55 14.01 -0.17 7.07
C HIS A 55 13.17 1.07 6.76
N VAL A 56 12.15 1.38 7.56
CA VAL A 56 11.39 2.62 7.45
C VAL A 56 12.29 3.83 7.69
N ASP A 57 13.08 3.83 8.74
CA ASP A 57 14.01 4.94 9.04
C ASP A 57 15.07 5.10 7.95
N ARG A 58 15.61 3.99 7.41
CA ARG A 58 16.51 4.00 6.26
C ARG A 58 15.84 4.61 5.03
N PHE A 59 14.63 4.18 4.70
CA PHE A 59 13.92 4.68 3.53
C PHE A 59 13.61 6.16 3.66
N ARG A 60 13.17 6.63 4.83
CA ARG A 60 12.98 8.07 5.10
C ARG A 60 14.29 8.86 4.92
N ALA A 61 15.40 8.35 5.43
CA ALA A 61 16.71 8.99 5.30
C ALA A 61 17.15 9.09 3.83
N LEU A 62 16.97 8.02 3.04
CA LEU A 62 17.25 8.01 1.60
C LEU A 62 16.37 9.02 0.85
N VAL A 63 15.08 9.10 1.18
CA VAL A 63 14.14 10.07 0.60
C VAL A 63 14.59 11.51 0.90
N ARG A 64 14.96 11.82 2.15
CA ARG A 64 15.45 13.14 2.55
C ARG A 64 16.78 13.51 1.91
N ALA A 65 17.64 12.52 1.68
CA ALA A 65 18.88 12.68 0.92
C ALA A 65 18.66 12.81 -0.59
N LYS A 66 17.41 12.74 -1.08
CA LYS A 66 17.05 12.73 -2.51
C LYS A 66 17.72 11.61 -3.29
N PHE A 67 18.01 10.50 -2.61
CA PHE A 67 18.75 9.38 -3.17
C PHE A 67 18.04 8.76 -4.38
N TYR A 68 16.71 8.73 -4.37
CA TYR A 68 15.91 8.14 -5.44
C TYR A 68 15.59 9.12 -6.58
N ASP A 69 15.81 10.42 -6.40
CA ASP A 69 15.50 11.42 -7.41
C ASP A 69 16.40 11.21 -8.67
N GLY A 70 15.76 10.99 -9.80
CA GLY A 70 16.45 10.67 -11.05
C GLY A 70 16.91 9.23 -11.20
N GLN A 71 16.74 8.38 -10.22
CA GLN A 71 16.93 6.93 -10.35
C GLN A 71 15.83 6.31 -11.22
N SER A 72 15.81 4.99 -11.37
CA SER A 72 14.85 4.33 -12.24
C SER A 72 14.30 3.02 -11.68
N PHE A 73 13.16 2.61 -12.22
CA PHE A 73 12.73 1.23 -12.16
C PHE A 73 13.53 0.44 -13.21
N TYR A 74 14.64 -0.14 -12.77
CA TYR A 74 15.62 -0.79 -13.66
C TYR A 74 15.32 -2.27 -13.92
N ARG A 75 14.50 -2.91 -13.05
CA ARG A 75 14.10 -4.31 -13.17
C ARG A 75 12.61 -4.44 -12.94
N VAL A 76 11.86 -4.73 -14.00
CA VAL A 76 10.40 -4.85 -13.94
C VAL A 76 9.98 -6.14 -14.63
N ILE A 77 9.42 -7.06 -13.85
CA ILE A 77 8.98 -8.37 -14.34
C ILE A 77 7.47 -8.44 -14.26
N ASP A 78 6.83 -8.70 -15.39
CA ASP A 78 5.38 -8.78 -15.48
C ASP A 78 4.81 -9.86 -14.54
N GLY A 79 3.70 -9.55 -13.89
CA GLY A 79 3.08 -10.45 -12.91
C GLY A 79 3.90 -10.69 -11.64
N PHE A 80 5.06 -10.05 -11.48
CA PHE A 80 5.96 -10.25 -10.34
C PHE A 80 6.24 -8.93 -9.60
N VAL A 81 7.32 -8.21 -9.94
CA VAL A 81 7.76 -7.01 -9.21
C VAL A 81 8.22 -5.89 -10.12
N ALA A 82 8.13 -4.64 -9.63
CA ALA A 82 8.84 -3.48 -10.11
C ALA A 82 9.90 -3.10 -9.06
N GLN A 83 11.18 -3.22 -9.41
CA GLN A 83 12.33 -2.93 -8.56
C GLN A 83 13.01 -1.65 -9.02
N GLY A 84 13.29 -0.77 -8.06
CA GLY A 84 13.89 0.54 -8.31
C GLY A 84 15.01 0.87 -7.33
N GLY A 85 15.86 1.79 -7.73
CA GLY A 85 17.04 2.25 -7.03
C GLY A 85 18.16 2.57 -8.00
N ILE A 86 19.42 2.43 -7.58
CA ILE A 86 20.61 2.72 -8.39
C ILE A 86 20.77 1.68 -9.52
N GLY A 87 20.41 0.42 -9.25
CA GLY A 87 20.60 -0.69 -10.16
C GLY A 87 21.75 -1.62 -9.78
N GLU A 88 21.91 -2.70 -10.54
CA GLU A 88 22.89 -3.74 -10.23
C GLU A 88 24.32 -3.23 -10.08
N GLY A 89 25.02 -3.80 -9.08
CA GLY A 89 26.45 -3.56 -8.83
C GLY A 89 26.74 -2.28 -8.05
N ASP A 90 25.73 -1.54 -7.64
CA ASP A 90 25.89 -0.27 -6.96
C ASP A 90 25.86 -0.33 -5.44
N ASP A 91 25.56 -1.48 -4.82
CA ASP A 91 25.67 -1.67 -3.35
C ASP A 91 27.07 -1.36 -2.84
N LYS A 92 28.10 -1.57 -3.67
CA LYS A 92 29.50 -1.18 -3.39
C LYS A 92 29.76 0.32 -3.56
N LYS A 93 28.84 1.05 -4.19
CA LYS A 93 28.97 2.48 -4.50
C LYS A 93 28.29 3.38 -3.46
N THR A 94 27.64 2.80 -2.45
CA THR A 94 26.94 3.53 -1.39
C THR A 94 27.45 3.15 0.01
N PRO A 95 28.76 3.31 0.29
CA PRO A 95 29.33 2.95 1.59
C PRO A 95 28.70 3.72 2.77
N GLU A 96 28.09 4.88 2.51
CA GLU A 96 27.31 5.67 3.46
C GLU A 96 25.97 5.03 3.87
N TRP A 97 25.50 4.04 3.10
CA TRP A 97 24.25 3.31 3.34
C TRP A 97 24.51 1.83 3.61
N PRO A 98 25.11 1.46 4.76
CA PRO A 98 25.44 0.07 5.04
C PRO A 98 24.18 -0.80 5.12
N ALA A 99 24.34 -2.09 4.83
CA ALA A 99 23.30 -3.09 4.91
C ALA A 99 22.62 -3.13 6.29
N LEU A 100 21.34 -3.46 6.30
CA LEU A 100 20.52 -3.57 7.49
C LEU A 100 20.28 -5.03 7.85
N LYS A 101 20.20 -5.29 9.15
CA LYS A 101 19.69 -6.57 9.63
C LYS A 101 18.23 -6.73 9.22
N ALA A 102 17.90 -7.91 8.70
CA ALA A 102 16.55 -8.24 8.23
C ALA A 102 15.46 -8.04 9.30
N GLU A 103 14.29 -7.54 8.87
CA GLU A 103 13.08 -7.39 9.68
C GLU A 103 11.94 -8.12 8.94
N PHE A 104 12.07 -9.45 8.75
CA PHE A 104 11.13 -10.23 7.96
C PHE A 104 9.79 -10.45 8.65
N ASP A 105 9.79 -10.47 9.96
CA ASP A 105 8.65 -10.65 10.85
C ASP A 105 8.96 -10.07 12.23
N ARG A 106 7.93 -9.97 13.09
CA ARG A 106 8.05 -9.54 14.47
C ARG A 106 7.28 -10.48 15.42
N PRO A 107 7.54 -10.44 16.73
CA PRO A 107 6.68 -11.11 17.71
C PRO A 107 5.23 -10.64 17.59
N ILE A 108 4.29 -11.54 17.86
CA ILE A 108 2.90 -11.17 18.15
C ILE A 108 2.89 -10.59 19.56
N ASP A 109 2.35 -9.40 19.70
CA ASP A 109 2.16 -8.70 20.98
C ASP A 109 0.84 -7.93 20.97
N ASP A 110 0.49 -7.35 22.11
CA ASP A 110 -0.80 -6.68 22.34
C ASP A 110 -0.82 -5.23 21.84
N ASP A 111 0.30 -4.71 21.31
CA ASP A 111 0.38 -3.33 20.80
C ASP A 111 -0.29 -3.16 19.43
N LEU A 112 -0.58 -4.26 18.73
CA LEU A 112 -1.19 -4.24 17.40
C LEU A 112 -2.55 -4.96 17.38
N THR A 113 -3.60 -4.22 17.09
CA THR A 113 -4.95 -4.79 16.92
C THR A 113 -5.06 -5.51 15.58
N PHE A 114 -5.17 -6.82 15.63
CA PHE A 114 -5.36 -7.66 14.47
C PHE A 114 -6.84 -7.95 14.20
N THR A 115 -7.26 -7.72 12.97
CA THR A 115 -8.61 -8.06 12.49
C THR A 115 -8.52 -9.24 11.52
N PRO A 116 -9.00 -10.43 11.91
CA PRO A 116 -8.89 -11.62 11.07
C PRO A 116 -9.74 -11.48 9.81
N LEU A 117 -9.21 -11.98 8.68
CA LEU A 117 -10.02 -12.09 7.45
C LEU A 117 -11.08 -13.19 7.59
N GLY A 118 -10.78 -14.25 8.32
CA GLY A 118 -11.68 -15.40 8.48
C GLY A 118 -11.82 -16.20 7.18
N SER A 119 -10.75 -16.33 6.42
CA SER A 119 -10.62 -17.15 5.21
C SER A 119 -9.30 -17.91 5.27
N PRO A 120 -9.21 -19.13 4.76
CA PRO A 120 -7.95 -19.87 4.70
C PRO A 120 -6.97 -19.16 3.77
N ASP A 121 -5.68 -19.34 4.03
CA ASP A 121 -4.59 -18.84 3.19
C ASP A 121 -3.59 -19.98 2.91
N LEU A 122 -2.90 -19.92 1.75
CA LEU A 122 -1.94 -20.95 1.33
C LEU A 122 -0.55 -20.77 1.95
N PHE A 123 -0.23 -19.58 2.45
CA PHE A 123 1.13 -19.19 2.87
C PHE A 123 1.24 -18.82 4.35
N ALA A 124 0.11 -18.60 5.01
CA ALA A 124 0.06 -18.26 6.44
C ALA A 124 -1.06 -19.04 7.13
N ARG A 125 -0.87 -19.37 8.41
CA ARG A 125 -1.90 -20.08 9.21
C ARG A 125 -3.14 -19.23 9.42
N GLU A 126 -2.93 -17.92 9.59
CA GLU A 126 -3.98 -16.94 9.70
C GLU A 126 -3.59 -15.66 8.96
N VAL A 127 -4.56 -15.04 8.29
CA VAL A 127 -4.39 -13.76 7.61
C VAL A 127 -5.46 -12.78 8.03
N GLY A 128 -5.10 -11.51 8.01
CA GLY A 128 -5.98 -10.42 8.40
C GLY A 128 -5.33 -9.07 8.19
N HIS A 129 -5.78 -8.07 8.94
CA HIS A 129 -5.28 -6.71 8.83
C HIS A 129 -4.83 -6.16 10.19
N VAL A 130 -3.77 -5.38 10.17
CA VAL A 130 -3.34 -4.50 11.25
C VAL A 130 -3.18 -3.11 10.66
N ASP A 131 -3.91 -2.12 11.19
CA ASP A 131 -3.87 -0.74 10.68
C ASP A 131 -4.06 -0.63 9.16
N GLY A 132 -4.84 -1.55 8.59
CA GLY A 132 -5.09 -1.64 7.15
C GLY A 132 -4.00 -2.34 6.35
N PHE A 133 -2.86 -2.71 6.92
CA PHE A 133 -1.86 -3.56 6.26
C PHE A 133 -2.33 -5.01 6.23
N PRO A 134 -2.24 -5.69 5.09
CA PRO A 134 -2.46 -7.13 5.04
C PRO A 134 -1.32 -7.87 5.74
N VAL A 135 -1.63 -8.69 6.73
CA VAL A 135 -0.64 -9.38 7.56
C VAL A 135 -0.95 -10.86 7.70
N GLY A 136 0.11 -11.65 7.88
CA GLY A 136 0.05 -13.04 8.25
C GLY A 136 0.44 -13.23 9.71
N ARG A 137 -0.06 -14.32 10.33
CA ARG A 137 0.29 -14.75 11.68
C ARG A 137 0.56 -16.25 11.72
N ASP A 138 1.51 -16.61 12.58
CA ASP A 138 1.74 -17.98 13.03
C ASP A 138 1.79 -17.99 14.56
N TRP A 139 0.76 -18.56 15.18
CA TRP A 139 0.63 -18.61 16.64
C TRP A 139 1.61 -19.59 17.31
N ASP A 140 1.99 -20.67 16.60
CA ASP A 140 2.93 -21.65 17.15
C ASP A 140 4.33 -21.07 17.22
N GLU A 141 4.70 -20.22 16.25
CA GLU A 141 5.95 -19.49 16.24
C GLU A 141 5.88 -18.17 17.00
N GLY A 142 4.69 -17.69 17.33
CA GLY A 142 4.46 -16.38 17.95
C GLY A 142 4.89 -15.21 17.06
N ARG A 143 4.70 -15.32 15.73
CA ARG A 143 5.20 -14.35 14.74
C ARG A 143 4.09 -13.76 13.86
N THR A 144 4.29 -12.50 13.45
CA THR A 144 3.42 -11.78 12.51
C THR A 144 4.28 -11.00 11.50
N TRP A 145 3.80 -10.84 10.27
CA TRP A 145 4.53 -10.19 9.17
C TRP A 145 3.59 -9.53 8.16
N ILE A 146 4.08 -8.52 7.44
CA ILE A 146 3.38 -7.94 6.29
C ILE A 146 3.46 -8.91 5.11
N LEU A 147 2.33 -9.12 4.44
CA LEU A 147 2.24 -10.00 3.28
C LEU A 147 2.73 -9.31 2.00
N HIS A 148 3.39 -10.07 1.11
CA HIS A 148 3.80 -9.61 -0.22
C HIS A 148 2.61 -9.59 -1.20
N CYS A 149 1.57 -8.85 -0.86
CA CYS A 149 0.47 -8.57 -1.77
C CYS A 149 0.87 -7.56 -2.85
N PRO A 150 0.16 -7.47 -4.00
CA PRO A 150 0.37 -6.37 -4.94
C PRO A 150 0.32 -5.01 -4.25
N GLY A 151 1.34 -4.18 -4.48
CA GLY A 151 1.48 -2.88 -3.84
C GLY A 151 2.26 -2.85 -2.52
N THR A 152 2.67 -3.98 -1.96
CA THR A 152 3.58 -3.99 -0.79
C THR A 152 4.91 -3.35 -1.18
N LEU A 153 5.46 -2.46 -0.35
CA LEU A 153 6.82 -1.94 -0.49
C LEU A 153 7.78 -2.79 0.32
N ALA A 154 8.82 -3.33 -0.32
CA ALA A 154 9.79 -4.21 0.32
C ALA A 154 11.22 -3.89 -0.11
N MET A 155 12.20 -4.27 0.74
CA MET A 155 13.62 -4.09 0.48
C MET A 155 14.17 -5.25 -0.33
N ALA A 156 14.83 -4.95 -1.44
CA ALA A 156 15.61 -5.93 -2.16
C ALA A 156 16.91 -6.22 -1.42
N ARG A 157 17.43 -7.43 -1.58
CA ARG A 157 18.64 -7.91 -0.94
C ARG A 157 19.36 -8.96 -1.80
N ASP A 158 20.58 -9.24 -1.48
CA ASP A 158 21.34 -10.34 -2.04
C ASP A 158 21.00 -11.67 -1.34
N THR A 159 21.80 -12.71 -1.50
CA THR A 159 21.54 -14.04 -0.95
C THR A 159 21.51 -14.05 0.59
N ASP A 160 22.43 -13.36 1.23
CA ASP A 160 22.42 -13.21 2.69
C ASP A 160 21.25 -12.34 3.16
N PRO A 161 20.50 -12.75 4.20
CA PRO A 161 19.33 -12.02 4.69
C PRO A 161 19.64 -10.58 5.14
N ASP A 162 20.83 -10.31 5.62
CA ASP A 162 21.23 -9.03 6.21
C ASP A 162 21.96 -8.12 5.18
N THR A 163 21.57 -8.17 3.90
CA THR A 163 22.22 -7.40 2.81
C THR A 163 21.33 -6.32 2.19
N GLY A 164 20.10 -6.14 2.66
CA GLY A 164 19.24 -5.05 2.20
C GLY A 164 19.81 -3.68 2.59
N ALA A 165 19.90 -2.74 1.64
CA ALA A 165 20.48 -1.43 1.90
C ALA A 165 19.67 -0.25 1.31
N THR A 166 19.55 -0.18 -0.02
CA THR A 166 18.99 0.96 -0.73
C THR A 166 17.93 0.59 -1.78
N GLU A 167 18.01 -0.64 -2.32
CA GLU A 167 17.15 -1.09 -3.39
C GLU A 167 15.78 -1.53 -2.86
N PHE A 168 14.70 -1.05 -3.46
CA PHE A 168 13.35 -1.44 -3.11
C PHE A 168 12.64 -2.12 -4.26
N TYR A 169 11.58 -2.86 -3.96
CA TYR A 169 10.65 -3.35 -4.97
C TYR A 169 9.20 -3.27 -4.50
N ILE A 170 8.30 -3.26 -5.48
CA ILE A 170 6.86 -3.30 -5.29
C ILE A 170 6.29 -4.46 -6.12
N PRO A 171 5.66 -5.46 -5.51
CA PRO A 171 4.89 -6.48 -6.22
C PRO A 171 3.82 -5.85 -7.12
N ILE A 172 3.79 -6.24 -8.39
CA ILE A 172 2.81 -5.81 -9.39
C ILE A 172 1.90 -6.95 -9.88
N GLY A 173 2.01 -8.11 -9.24
CA GLY A 173 1.19 -9.28 -9.51
C GLY A 173 1.04 -10.16 -8.27
N HIS A 174 0.27 -11.24 -8.38
CA HIS A 174 -0.05 -12.16 -7.27
C HIS A 174 1.06 -13.16 -6.92
N GLY A 175 2.12 -13.26 -7.73
CA GLY A 175 3.18 -14.27 -7.56
C GLY A 175 4.09 -14.18 -6.32
N PRO A 176 4.27 -13.02 -5.67
CA PRO A 176 5.31 -12.86 -4.65
C PRO A 176 5.03 -13.43 -3.26
N ARG A 177 3.88 -14.02 -2.95
CA ARG A 177 3.58 -14.53 -1.60
C ARG A 177 4.63 -15.52 -1.05
N ARG A 178 5.37 -16.23 -1.93
CA ARG A 178 6.54 -17.04 -1.54
C ARG A 178 7.69 -16.22 -0.95
N LEU A 179 7.66 -14.90 -1.05
CA LEU A 179 8.64 -13.98 -0.47
C LEU A 179 8.31 -13.60 0.97
N ASP A 180 7.11 -13.96 1.45
CA ASP A 180 6.70 -13.73 2.84
C ASP A 180 7.76 -14.31 3.78
N ARG A 181 8.19 -13.51 4.77
CA ARG A 181 9.24 -13.84 5.74
C ARG A 181 10.63 -14.15 5.14
N ASN A 182 10.85 -13.81 3.87
CA ASN A 182 12.15 -13.94 3.19
C ASN A 182 12.73 -12.59 2.78
N LEU A 183 11.91 -11.54 2.72
CA LEU A 183 12.33 -10.16 2.46
C LEU A 183 11.56 -9.22 3.38
N THR A 184 12.19 -8.10 3.73
CA THR A 184 11.60 -7.12 4.63
C THR A 184 10.56 -6.28 3.89
N ALA A 185 9.29 -6.47 4.24
CA ALA A 185 8.19 -5.61 3.81
C ALA A 185 8.03 -4.47 4.83
N PHE A 186 8.02 -3.22 4.35
CA PHE A 186 8.05 -2.04 5.22
C PHE A 186 7.08 -0.93 4.82
N GLY A 187 6.15 -1.21 3.88
CA GLY A 187 5.13 -0.26 3.45
C GLY A 187 4.16 -0.86 2.45
N ARG A 188 3.24 -0.02 1.96
CA ARG A 188 2.27 -0.37 0.91
C ARG A 188 1.87 0.84 0.07
N VAL A 189 1.52 0.61 -1.18
CA VAL A 189 0.91 1.60 -2.06
C VAL A 189 -0.54 1.82 -1.62
N LEU A 190 -0.91 3.07 -1.39
CA LEU A 190 -2.28 3.50 -1.14
C LEU A 190 -2.99 3.86 -2.43
N GLU A 191 -2.27 4.54 -3.34
CA GLU A 191 -2.78 4.99 -4.63
C GLU A 191 -1.65 5.00 -5.68
N GLY A 192 -1.99 4.82 -6.96
CA GLY A 192 -1.02 4.89 -8.05
C GLY A 192 -0.56 3.55 -8.61
N MET A 193 -1.14 2.40 -8.19
CA MET A 193 -0.83 1.07 -8.76
C MET A 193 -0.97 1.04 -10.28
N GLN A 194 -1.92 1.77 -10.86
CA GLN A 194 -2.10 1.86 -12.30
C GLN A 194 -0.88 2.44 -13.04
N TYR A 195 -0.05 3.24 -12.36
CA TYR A 195 1.19 3.79 -12.93
C TYR A 195 2.33 2.77 -12.89
N LEU A 196 2.42 1.96 -11.84
CA LEU A 196 3.34 0.83 -11.77
C LEU A 196 3.06 -0.22 -12.85
N GLN A 197 1.78 -0.39 -13.20
CA GLN A 197 1.38 -1.30 -14.29
C GLN A 197 1.78 -0.79 -15.70
N LYS A 198 2.12 0.50 -15.85
CA LYS A 198 2.57 1.09 -17.12
C LYS A 198 4.08 1.04 -17.34
N LEU A 199 4.86 0.70 -16.30
CA LEU A 199 6.32 0.64 -16.39
C LEU A 199 6.77 -0.34 -17.48
N ASN A 200 7.84 0.00 -18.18
CA ASN A 200 8.46 -0.90 -19.16
C ASN A 200 8.92 -2.20 -18.50
N ARG A 201 8.76 -3.31 -19.19
CA ARG A 201 9.09 -4.66 -18.70
C ARG A 201 10.47 -5.09 -19.19
N GLY A 202 11.24 -5.70 -18.29
CA GLY A 202 12.43 -6.47 -18.64
C GLY A 202 12.07 -7.91 -19.03
N ASP A 203 12.90 -8.54 -19.86
CA ASP A 203 12.76 -9.96 -20.18
C ASP A 203 13.32 -10.81 -19.02
N PRO A 204 12.53 -11.64 -18.34
CA PRO A 204 13.02 -12.49 -17.25
C PRO A 204 14.13 -13.46 -17.65
N LYS A 205 14.29 -13.75 -18.94
CA LYS A 205 15.34 -14.63 -19.48
C LYS A 205 16.67 -13.88 -19.69
N VAL A 206 16.65 -12.55 -19.64
CA VAL A 206 17.83 -11.70 -19.84
C VAL A 206 18.16 -11.01 -18.52
N GLU A 207 19.32 -11.32 -17.93
CA GLU A 207 19.79 -10.74 -16.67
C GLU A 207 18.69 -10.68 -15.59
N SER A 208 17.94 -11.77 -15.45
CA SER A 208 16.85 -11.88 -14.47
C SER A 208 15.79 -10.76 -14.54
N GLY A 209 15.59 -10.17 -15.73
CA GLY A 209 14.58 -9.13 -15.95
C GLY A 209 15.10 -7.70 -15.78
N VAL A 210 16.41 -7.50 -15.68
CA VAL A 210 17.02 -6.15 -15.72
C VAL A 210 16.87 -5.56 -17.11
N ILE A 211 16.35 -4.34 -17.20
CA ILE A 211 16.23 -3.59 -18.45
C ILE A 211 17.63 -3.07 -18.82
N GLN A 212 18.26 -3.70 -19.82
CA GLN A 212 19.66 -3.42 -20.20
C GLN A 212 19.85 -2.02 -20.76
N ASP A 213 18.95 -1.59 -21.63
CA ASP A 213 18.96 -0.25 -22.21
C ASP A 213 18.44 0.76 -21.19
N ALA A 214 19.33 1.55 -20.62
CA ALA A 214 18.97 2.57 -19.62
C ALA A 214 17.94 3.59 -20.13
N ALA A 215 17.90 3.86 -21.44
CA ALA A 215 16.93 4.78 -22.04
C ALA A 215 15.50 4.23 -22.02
N LYS A 216 15.33 2.93 -21.80
CA LYS A 216 14.03 2.26 -21.66
C LYS A 216 13.58 2.09 -20.20
N ARG A 217 14.41 2.43 -19.24
CA ARG A 217 14.06 2.40 -17.82
C ARG A 217 13.17 3.59 -17.48
N ASP A 218 12.07 3.34 -16.78
CA ASP A 218 11.19 4.43 -16.35
C ASP A 218 11.81 5.17 -15.15
N PRO A 219 11.95 6.51 -15.23
CA PRO A 219 12.57 7.28 -14.17
C PRO A 219 11.66 7.44 -12.96
N ILE A 220 12.27 7.41 -11.78
CA ILE A 220 11.73 7.94 -10.54
C ILE A 220 12.06 9.45 -10.57
N VAL A 221 11.06 10.27 -10.86
CA VAL A 221 11.27 11.71 -11.07
C VAL A 221 11.65 12.38 -9.75
N ARG A 222 10.94 12.03 -8.68
CA ARG A 222 11.14 12.58 -7.35
C ARG A 222 10.45 11.73 -6.29
N VAL A 223 11.06 11.64 -5.10
CA VAL A 223 10.46 11.02 -3.92
C VAL A 223 10.53 11.99 -2.73
N GLN A 224 9.41 12.21 -2.04
CA GLN A 224 9.33 13.11 -0.88
C GLN A 224 8.48 12.47 0.23
N LEU A 225 8.77 12.80 1.48
CA LEU A 225 7.83 12.58 2.57
C LEU A 225 6.78 13.70 2.58
N ALA A 226 5.53 13.36 2.84
CA ALA A 226 4.49 14.38 2.98
C ALA A 226 4.81 15.37 4.11
N ALA A 227 5.49 14.93 5.17
CA ALA A 227 5.94 15.78 6.26
C ALA A 227 6.84 16.95 5.80
N ASP A 228 7.68 16.68 4.78
CA ASP A 228 8.65 17.66 4.28
C ASP A 228 8.06 18.56 3.17
N MET A 229 6.81 18.33 2.77
CA MET A 229 6.09 19.14 1.79
C MET A 229 5.43 20.37 2.46
N PRO A 230 5.30 21.51 1.74
CA PRO A 230 4.50 22.63 2.21
C PRO A 230 3.06 22.21 2.53
N ARG A 231 2.47 22.76 3.58
CA ARG A 231 1.07 22.42 3.98
C ARG A 231 0.08 22.58 2.83
N ASN A 232 0.23 23.66 2.06
CA ASN A 232 -0.56 23.87 0.86
C ASN A 232 -0.07 22.93 -0.25
N GLY A 233 -0.91 21.96 -0.65
CA GLY A 233 -0.60 20.93 -1.62
C GLY A 233 0.00 19.63 -1.05
N ARG A 234 0.10 19.50 0.28
CA ARG A 234 0.45 18.25 0.95
C ARG A 234 -0.72 17.27 0.82
N PRO A 235 -0.50 16.07 0.25
CA PRO A 235 -1.54 15.05 0.26
C PRO A 235 -1.83 14.61 1.69
N SER A 236 -3.08 14.31 1.98
CA SER A 236 -3.54 13.73 3.23
C SER A 236 -4.45 12.56 2.94
N PHE A 237 -4.17 11.42 3.57
CA PHE A 237 -4.90 10.19 3.35
C PHE A 237 -5.43 9.61 4.65
N GLN A 238 -6.58 9.00 4.55
CA GLN A 238 -7.16 8.21 5.63
C GLN A 238 -7.35 6.77 5.16
N VAL A 239 -7.15 5.86 6.09
CA VAL A 239 -7.38 4.43 5.95
C VAL A 239 -8.51 4.04 6.89
N MET A 240 -9.46 3.24 6.41
CA MET A 240 -10.52 2.72 7.27
C MET A 240 -9.89 1.91 8.41
N ASP A 241 -10.29 2.21 9.65
CA ASP A 241 -9.87 1.45 10.82
C ASP A 241 -10.39 0.01 10.70
N THR A 242 -9.46 -0.92 10.55
CA THR A 242 -9.79 -2.33 10.33
C THR A 242 -10.38 -3.02 11.57
N ALA A 243 -10.29 -2.40 12.74
CA ALA A 243 -10.99 -2.85 13.97
C ALA A 243 -12.40 -2.25 14.12
N SER A 244 -12.87 -1.43 13.15
CA SER A 244 -14.18 -0.81 13.20
C SER A 244 -15.30 -1.73 12.72
N LYS A 245 -16.52 -1.46 13.17
CA LYS A 245 -17.72 -2.12 12.64
C LYS A 245 -17.87 -1.87 11.13
N GLY A 246 -17.55 -0.66 10.67
CA GLY A 246 -17.60 -0.32 9.24
C GLY A 246 -16.74 -1.23 8.39
N PHE A 247 -15.56 -1.62 8.88
CA PHE A 247 -14.71 -2.59 8.17
C PHE A 247 -15.30 -4.00 8.16
N GLU A 248 -15.93 -4.45 9.26
CA GLU A 248 -16.65 -5.72 9.28
C GLU A 248 -17.83 -5.73 8.30
N ASP A 249 -18.59 -4.63 8.22
CA ASP A 249 -19.70 -4.49 7.27
C ASP A 249 -19.17 -4.49 5.81
N TYR A 250 -18.04 -3.81 5.55
CA TYR A 250 -17.36 -3.84 4.24
C TYR A 250 -16.92 -5.27 3.88
N LYS A 251 -16.33 -6.00 4.83
CA LYS A 251 -15.93 -7.39 4.65
C LYS A 251 -17.13 -8.29 4.33
N ALA A 252 -18.24 -8.12 5.07
CA ALA A 252 -19.47 -8.86 4.84
C ALA A 252 -20.07 -8.58 3.45
N GLN A 253 -20.05 -7.32 3.01
CA GLN A 253 -20.51 -6.93 1.67
C GLN A 253 -19.66 -7.58 0.56
N ARG A 254 -18.34 -7.66 0.75
CA ARG A 254 -17.44 -8.29 -0.24
C ARG A 254 -17.61 -9.80 -0.31
N ARG A 255 -18.04 -10.45 0.77
CA ARG A 255 -18.41 -11.88 0.79
C ARG A 255 -19.75 -12.15 0.13
N ASN A 256 -20.67 -11.18 0.18
CA ASN A 256 -22.02 -11.29 -0.37
C ASN A 256 -22.23 -10.25 -1.47
N PRO A 257 -21.55 -10.39 -2.62
CA PRO A 257 -21.65 -9.43 -3.71
C PRO A 257 -23.07 -9.45 -4.31
N ALA A 258 -23.43 -8.37 -5.01
CA ALA A 258 -24.76 -8.18 -5.58
C ALA A 258 -25.24 -9.40 -6.41
N PRO A 259 -26.41 -9.99 -6.08
CA PRO A 259 -26.87 -11.26 -6.66
C PRO A 259 -27.23 -11.17 -8.17
N ASP A 260 -27.49 -9.98 -8.68
CA ASP A 260 -27.82 -9.77 -10.08
C ASP A 260 -26.69 -10.18 -11.02
N PHE A 261 -25.47 -9.92 -10.63
CA PHE A 261 -24.27 -10.31 -11.39
C PHE A 261 -23.67 -11.64 -10.91
N TYR A 262 -23.46 -11.79 -9.60
CA TYR A 262 -22.84 -12.98 -9.03
C TYR A 262 -23.86 -14.07 -8.76
N LYS A 263 -23.79 -15.18 -9.49
CA LYS A 263 -24.71 -16.34 -9.32
C LYS A 263 -24.30 -17.26 -8.17
N LYS A 264 -23.04 -17.16 -7.75
CA LYS A 264 -22.51 -17.83 -6.54
C LYS A 264 -21.59 -16.86 -5.81
N ALA A 265 -21.86 -16.60 -4.55
CA ALA A 265 -20.95 -15.87 -3.70
C ALA A 265 -19.66 -16.71 -3.45
N PRO A 266 -18.47 -16.09 -3.44
CA PRO A 266 -17.26 -16.80 -3.08
C PRO A 266 -17.32 -17.20 -1.60
N PRO A 267 -16.91 -18.44 -1.23
CA PRO A 267 -16.93 -18.88 0.16
C PRO A 267 -15.87 -18.14 1.01
N ASN A 268 -14.80 -17.69 0.37
CA ASN A 268 -13.66 -17.05 1.02
C ASN A 268 -13.24 -15.77 0.28
N LEU A 269 -12.56 -14.89 1.01
CA LEU A 269 -11.88 -13.72 0.45
C LEU A 269 -10.38 -14.01 0.34
N ASP A 270 -9.76 -13.52 -0.72
CA ASP A 270 -8.31 -13.46 -0.85
C ASP A 270 -7.79 -12.20 -0.16
N ILE A 271 -6.85 -12.35 0.77
CA ILE A 271 -6.28 -11.26 1.54
C ILE A 271 -5.61 -10.20 0.65
N CYS A 272 -4.98 -10.61 -0.45
CA CYS A 272 -4.31 -9.71 -1.38
C CYS A 272 -5.27 -8.98 -2.34
N ALA A 273 -6.49 -9.50 -2.50
CA ALA A 273 -7.56 -8.86 -3.25
C ALA A 273 -8.53 -8.05 -2.36
N PHE A 274 -8.34 -8.09 -1.04
CA PHE A 274 -9.20 -7.41 -0.06
C PHE A 274 -8.41 -6.37 0.73
N ASN A 275 -8.22 -5.19 0.13
CA ASN A 275 -7.52 -4.07 0.77
C ASN A 275 -8.47 -3.26 1.66
N ALA A 276 -7.93 -2.73 2.77
CA ALA A 276 -8.64 -1.73 3.56
C ALA A 276 -8.92 -0.49 2.71
N PRO A 277 -10.16 0.06 2.72
CA PRO A 277 -10.50 1.27 2.00
C PRO A 277 -9.61 2.45 2.37
N VAL A 278 -9.24 3.25 1.37
CA VAL A 278 -8.48 4.48 1.52
C VAL A 278 -9.26 5.66 0.91
N ARG A 279 -9.02 6.85 1.43
CA ARG A 279 -9.57 8.08 0.85
C ARG A 279 -8.60 9.24 1.00
N GLU A 280 -8.54 10.08 -0.01
CA GLU A 280 -7.86 11.36 0.10
C GLU A 280 -8.72 12.33 0.94
N THR A 281 -8.05 13.14 1.76
CA THR A 281 -8.71 14.19 2.54
C THR A 281 -8.08 15.53 2.20
N VAL A 282 -8.91 16.58 2.14
CA VAL A 282 -8.41 17.93 1.96
C VAL A 282 -7.85 18.39 3.31
N VAL A 283 -6.60 18.86 3.34
CA VAL A 283 -6.07 19.57 4.51
C VAL A 283 -6.81 20.89 4.61
N GLU A 284 -7.85 20.96 5.46
CA GLU A 284 -8.53 22.25 5.73
C GLU A 284 -7.52 23.21 6.33
N ASP A 285 -7.34 24.35 5.69
CA ASP A 285 -6.54 25.45 6.20
C ASP A 285 -7.30 26.16 7.35
N THR A 286 -7.13 25.62 8.56
CA THR A 286 -7.75 26.17 9.79
C THR A 286 -7.31 27.59 10.11
N TYR A 287 -6.35 28.13 9.35
CA TYR A 287 -5.82 29.49 9.57
C TYR A 287 -6.73 30.60 9.02
N ARG A 288 -7.73 30.30 8.19
CA ARG A 288 -8.67 31.32 7.66
C ARG A 288 -9.73 31.78 8.64
N ARG A 289 -9.93 31.10 9.78
CA ARG A 289 -11.00 31.43 10.75
C ARG A 289 -10.61 32.44 11.84
N SER A 290 -9.36 32.91 11.90
CA SER A 290 -8.88 33.79 12.96
C SER A 290 -8.54 35.23 12.52
N ARG A 291 -9.09 35.73 11.42
CA ARG A 291 -9.07 37.17 11.16
C ARG A 291 -10.32 37.81 11.75
N PRO A 292 -10.24 38.56 12.83
CA PRO A 292 -11.32 39.44 13.26
C PRO A 292 -11.52 40.53 12.19
N ARG A 293 -12.79 40.89 11.95
CA ARG A 293 -13.18 41.98 11.08
C ARG A 293 -12.84 43.34 11.71
#